data_2659792cc58dc37ee4ddbdbd7572fd54
#
_entry.id   2659792cc58dc37ee4ddbdbd7572fd54
#
_cell.length_a   1.000
_cell.length_b   1.000
_cell.length_c   1.000
_cell.angle_alpha   90.00
_cell.angle_beta   90.00
_cell.angle_gamma   90.00
#
_symmetry.space_group_name_H-M   'P 1'
#
loop_
_entity.id
_entity.type
_entity.pdbx_description
1 polymer ?
#
loop_
_entity_poly.entity_id
_entity_poly.type
_entity_poly.pdbx_seq_one_letter_code
_entity_poly.pdbx_strand_id
1 'polypeptide(L)'
;MKKTVSLMLTAMLAAQCLMAQLADGIKFLNYDKTNSAKEAFQKAYDANPKDPQHIYWLGQALMATEGGNPTIGQVAAAKAIYQKGLQEIGSDPWLLVGMGHVEILEGGDMNAVKQKFEQAITATTETRGKNKGKPNPAILNAIGRANAYVDSDLGDHMYAIEKLKQAAAIDLTNPDIYINMGINYLKLGGENGGEAVKAYQEAIARDPRNAKAMYRIGKIYQSQNNKEQFELYFNNAIMADQTFPPVYYAYYEYYANKDVSVAKEYLDKFVTYADKDPVNELYLANYLFLAGRNAESLAKVKELDAAVGSKILPKLDILYALNYDRTGDSVQAKNYLTKYFANAPVDKIVPSDYELAVKVFSKFPGSETEAVTYLEKAISNDTSKVNKLSYMNQAAELFGNAQMYPQELQWLQKGVDLKGSKTEFDYYKMTLAALNAKDYPQTIEIAKMYMTAFPAKPQPYIFFRRAAIASDPDTSMGTAVEYLTYLDSVYTVVNMEKHKKEIFLNQYYIITYYVNKFNSIKKSPDFKVKSDGQKSEAVEEFLAVCQKALEVTDSMLQLYPDPADDNNKFTQSVKGEIQKNIDFYTKSPSKKAGGSGGMGTSGGN
;
A
#
# COMPACT_ATOMS: atom_id res chain seq x y z
N MET A 1 -30.70 22.30 -66.23
CA MET A 1 -30.49 20.89 -65.94
C MET A 1 -29.01 20.49 -65.70
N LYS A 2 -28.02 20.73 -66.63
CA LYS A 2 -26.62 20.30 -66.37
C LYS A 2 -25.98 20.93 -65.12
N LYS A 3 -26.20 22.23 -64.82
CA LYS A 3 -25.68 22.91 -63.63
C LYS A 3 -26.33 22.41 -62.32
N THR A 4 -27.63 22.09 -62.34
CA THR A 4 -28.34 21.53 -61.16
C THR A 4 -27.93 20.10 -60.87
N VAL A 5 -27.70 19.28 -61.91
CA VAL A 5 -27.19 17.90 -61.76
C VAL A 5 -25.74 17.92 -61.24
N SER A 6 -24.89 18.82 -61.73
CA SER A 6 -23.52 18.98 -61.24
C SER A 6 -23.48 19.45 -59.79
N LEU A 7 -24.38 20.36 -59.37
CA LEU A 7 -24.48 20.83 -57.98
C LEU A 7 -24.99 19.74 -57.03
N MET A 8 -25.94 18.91 -57.49
CA MET A 8 -26.42 17.76 -56.71
C MET A 8 -25.36 16.68 -56.58
N LEU A 9 -24.56 16.43 -57.64
CA LEU A 9 -23.47 15.45 -57.58
C LEU A 9 -22.35 15.88 -56.64
N THR A 10 -21.97 17.17 -56.65
CA THR A 10 -20.98 17.73 -55.70
C THR A 10 -21.52 17.73 -54.28
N ALA A 11 -22.77 18.02 -54.03
CA ALA A 11 -23.39 17.95 -52.72
C ALA A 11 -23.47 16.51 -52.18
N MET A 12 -23.80 15.52 -53.06
CA MET A 12 -23.77 14.10 -52.69
C MET A 12 -22.36 13.59 -52.37
N LEU A 13 -21.34 13.98 -53.15
CA LEU A 13 -19.94 13.64 -52.90
C LEU A 13 -19.44 14.27 -51.59
N ALA A 14 -19.80 15.50 -51.31
CA ALA A 14 -19.46 16.18 -50.06
C ALA A 14 -20.12 15.50 -48.84
N ALA A 15 -21.40 15.13 -48.96
CA ALA A 15 -22.12 14.40 -47.90
C ALA A 15 -21.51 12.99 -47.63
N GLN A 16 -21.13 12.26 -48.70
CA GLN A 16 -20.45 10.98 -48.55
C GLN A 16 -19.07 11.13 -47.92
N CYS A 17 -18.32 12.16 -48.24
CA CYS A 17 -17.01 12.45 -47.63
C CYS A 17 -17.14 12.77 -46.13
N LEU A 18 -18.16 13.53 -45.73
CA LEU A 18 -18.45 13.85 -44.32
C LEU A 18 -18.88 12.63 -43.51
N MET A 19 -19.72 11.75 -44.08
CA MET A 19 -20.14 10.50 -43.46
C MET A 19 -18.94 9.55 -43.28
N ALA A 20 -18.01 9.50 -44.23
CA ALA A 20 -16.77 8.75 -44.13
C ALA A 20 -15.87 9.28 -43.01
N GLN A 21 -15.69 10.61 -42.87
CA GLN A 21 -14.90 11.22 -41.80
C GLN A 21 -15.46 10.93 -40.40
N LEU A 22 -16.80 10.92 -40.26
CA LEU A 22 -17.46 10.58 -39.00
C LEU A 22 -17.20 9.10 -38.63
N ALA A 23 -17.37 8.19 -39.61
CA ALA A 23 -17.09 6.76 -39.42
C ALA A 23 -15.62 6.48 -39.09
N ASP A 24 -14.69 7.15 -39.79
CA ASP A 24 -13.25 7.03 -39.51
C ASP A 24 -12.91 7.53 -38.11
N GLY A 25 -13.48 8.68 -37.70
CA GLY A 25 -13.28 9.22 -36.36
C GLY A 25 -13.76 8.26 -35.25
N ILE A 26 -14.95 7.64 -35.44
CA ILE A 26 -15.48 6.64 -34.51
C ILE A 26 -14.56 5.40 -34.48
N LYS A 27 -14.10 4.94 -35.66
CA LYS A 27 -13.14 3.85 -35.74
C LYS A 27 -11.85 4.18 -34.99
N PHE A 28 -11.30 5.38 -35.15
CA PHE A 28 -10.10 5.83 -34.46
C PHE A 28 -10.29 5.86 -32.94
N LEU A 29 -11.43 6.34 -32.42
CA LEU A 29 -11.76 6.25 -31.00
C LEU A 29 -11.81 4.80 -30.49
N ASN A 30 -12.35 3.90 -31.31
CA ASN A 30 -12.42 2.48 -30.96
C ASN A 30 -11.03 1.81 -30.97
N TYR A 31 -10.06 2.40 -31.64
CA TYR A 31 -8.68 1.93 -31.78
C TYR A 31 -7.71 2.68 -30.85
N ASP A 32 -8.23 3.47 -29.91
CA ASP A 32 -7.49 4.34 -29.00
C ASP A 32 -6.54 5.32 -29.75
N LYS A 33 -6.86 5.64 -31.00
CA LYS A 33 -6.15 6.63 -31.84
C LYS A 33 -6.78 8.01 -31.62
N THR A 34 -6.51 8.60 -30.47
CA THR A 34 -7.20 9.81 -30.01
C THR A 34 -6.88 11.04 -30.85
N ASN A 35 -5.63 11.19 -31.29
CA ASN A 35 -5.21 12.32 -32.15
C ASN A 35 -5.82 12.20 -33.55
N SER A 36 -5.79 11.01 -34.16
CA SER A 36 -6.44 10.74 -35.45
C SER A 36 -7.95 10.97 -35.38
N ALA A 37 -8.59 10.54 -34.29
CA ALA A 37 -10.02 10.76 -34.07
C ALA A 37 -10.35 12.26 -33.98
N LYS A 38 -9.59 13.00 -33.18
CA LYS A 38 -9.75 14.45 -33.04
C LYS A 38 -9.60 15.18 -34.38
N GLU A 39 -8.59 14.83 -35.17
CA GLU A 39 -8.41 15.40 -36.51
C GLU A 39 -9.59 15.11 -37.45
N ALA A 40 -10.08 13.87 -37.47
CA ALA A 40 -11.20 13.47 -38.30
C ALA A 40 -12.48 14.24 -37.92
N PHE A 41 -12.80 14.32 -36.62
CA PHE A 41 -13.97 15.06 -36.17
C PHE A 41 -13.82 16.56 -36.26
N GLN A 42 -12.61 17.12 -36.12
CA GLN A 42 -12.36 18.54 -36.38
C GLN A 42 -12.68 18.88 -37.86
N LYS A 43 -12.20 18.07 -38.80
CA LYS A 43 -12.52 18.25 -40.22
C LYS A 43 -14.03 18.18 -40.50
N ALA A 44 -14.72 17.25 -39.86
CA ALA A 44 -16.19 17.16 -39.98
C ALA A 44 -16.89 18.41 -39.41
N TYR A 45 -16.46 18.87 -38.23
CA TYR A 45 -16.96 20.09 -37.60
C TYR A 45 -16.68 21.34 -38.45
N ASP A 46 -15.48 21.50 -38.98
CA ASP A 46 -15.12 22.66 -39.82
C ASP A 46 -15.94 22.72 -41.11
N ALA A 47 -16.29 21.54 -41.64
CA ALA A 47 -17.15 21.47 -42.85
C ALA A 47 -18.61 21.77 -42.56
N ASN A 48 -19.15 21.44 -41.38
CA ASN A 48 -20.49 21.77 -40.94
C ASN A 48 -20.55 22.04 -39.42
N PRO A 49 -20.23 23.26 -38.98
CA PRO A 49 -20.16 23.60 -37.55
C PRO A 49 -21.49 23.58 -36.80
N LYS A 50 -22.60 23.51 -37.52
CA LYS A 50 -23.94 23.45 -36.94
C LYS A 50 -24.57 22.05 -36.94
N ASP A 51 -23.81 21.03 -37.35
CA ASP A 51 -24.27 19.65 -37.23
C ASP A 51 -24.09 19.16 -35.79
N PRO A 52 -25.15 18.79 -35.07
CA PRO A 52 -25.03 18.39 -33.67
C PRO A 52 -24.19 17.13 -33.47
N GLN A 53 -24.18 16.20 -34.44
CA GLN A 53 -23.38 14.99 -34.35
C GLN A 53 -21.88 15.30 -34.50
N HIS A 54 -21.52 16.22 -35.39
CA HIS A 54 -20.12 16.67 -35.54
C HIS A 54 -19.62 17.33 -34.25
N ILE A 55 -20.44 18.18 -33.63
CA ILE A 55 -20.13 18.82 -32.35
C ILE A 55 -19.99 17.75 -31.24
N TYR A 56 -20.93 16.82 -31.17
CA TYR A 56 -20.91 15.74 -30.17
C TYR A 56 -19.62 14.91 -30.25
N TRP A 57 -19.31 14.40 -31.45
CA TRP A 57 -18.16 13.53 -31.61
C TRP A 57 -16.83 14.27 -31.44
N LEU A 58 -16.75 15.55 -31.86
CA LEU A 58 -15.55 16.35 -31.56
C LEU A 58 -15.37 16.52 -30.05
N GLY A 59 -16.42 16.82 -29.31
CA GLY A 59 -16.37 16.87 -27.84
C GLY A 59 -15.96 15.54 -27.21
N GLN A 60 -16.47 14.41 -27.73
CA GLN A 60 -16.03 13.07 -27.27
C GLN A 60 -14.53 12.84 -27.51
N ALA A 61 -14.00 13.26 -28.66
CA ALA A 61 -12.57 13.13 -28.97
C ALA A 61 -11.69 14.06 -28.14
N LEU A 62 -12.18 15.24 -27.78
CA LEU A 62 -11.48 16.17 -26.88
C LEU A 62 -11.30 15.57 -25.47
N MET A 63 -12.24 14.74 -25.02
CA MET A 63 -12.18 14.05 -23.73
C MET A 63 -11.57 12.64 -23.81
N ALA A 64 -11.28 12.12 -25.00
CA ALA A 64 -10.71 10.80 -25.16
C ALA A 64 -9.26 10.75 -24.68
N THR A 65 -8.90 9.68 -23.98
CA THR A 65 -7.55 9.41 -23.47
C THR A 65 -7.13 7.98 -23.77
N GLU A 66 -5.83 7.75 -23.92
CA GLU A 66 -5.24 6.40 -24.06
C GLU A 66 -5.03 5.71 -22.70
N GLY A 67 -6.05 5.72 -21.86
CA GLY A 67 -6.02 5.17 -20.50
C GLY A 67 -6.02 6.26 -19.42
N GLY A 68 -6.95 6.14 -18.50
CA GLY A 68 -7.21 7.09 -17.43
C GLY A 68 -8.25 8.16 -17.81
N ASN A 69 -8.42 9.12 -16.90
CA ASN A 69 -9.43 10.17 -17.04
C ASN A 69 -8.92 11.34 -17.88
N PRO A 70 -9.81 12.06 -18.57
CA PRO A 70 -9.46 13.30 -19.21
C PRO A 70 -9.03 14.36 -18.19
N THR A 71 -8.09 15.20 -18.57
CA THR A 71 -7.67 16.34 -17.75
C THR A 71 -8.79 17.38 -17.64
N ILE A 72 -8.77 18.20 -16.59
CA ILE A 72 -9.71 19.33 -16.43
C ILE A 72 -9.74 20.21 -17.68
N GLY A 73 -8.58 20.45 -18.31
CA GLY A 73 -8.51 21.24 -19.56
C GLY A 73 -9.21 20.58 -20.74
N GLN A 74 -9.12 19.24 -20.88
CA GLN A 74 -9.83 18.49 -21.92
C GLN A 74 -11.34 18.50 -21.70
N VAL A 75 -11.78 18.34 -20.46
CA VAL A 75 -13.21 18.44 -20.09
C VAL A 75 -13.74 19.85 -20.36
N ALA A 76 -12.99 20.88 -19.97
CA ALA A 76 -13.37 22.28 -20.22
C ALA A 76 -13.46 22.60 -21.73
N ALA A 77 -12.56 22.07 -22.57
CA ALA A 77 -12.61 22.24 -24.02
C ALA A 77 -13.87 21.59 -24.63
N ALA A 78 -14.22 20.38 -24.21
CA ALA A 78 -15.44 19.71 -24.64
C ALA A 78 -16.70 20.46 -24.16
N LYS A 79 -16.71 20.93 -22.92
CA LYS A 79 -17.78 21.77 -22.37
C LYS A 79 -18.02 23.01 -23.22
N ALA A 80 -16.95 23.73 -23.57
CA ALA A 80 -17.05 24.96 -24.36
C ALA A 80 -17.69 24.72 -25.73
N ILE A 81 -17.33 23.63 -26.42
CA ILE A 81 -17.90 23.34 -27.75
C ILE A 81 -19.36 22.91 -27.65
N TYR A 82 -19.77 22.14 -26.64
CA TYR A 82 -21.16 21.78 -26.40
C TYR A 82 -22.00 22.98 -26.02
N GLN A 83 -21.53 23.87 -25.16
CA GLN A 83 -22.21 25.11 -24.76
C GLN A 83 -22.43 26.02 -25.96
N LYS A 84 -21.38 26.19 -26.81
CA LYS A 84 -21.52 26.95 -28.05
C LYS A 84 -22.58 26.36 -28.96
N GLY A 85 -22.56 25.02 -29.14
CA GLY A 85 -23.59 24.34 -29.95
C GLY A 85 -25.01 24.55 -29.41
N LEU A 86 -25.23 24.42 -28.09
CA LEU A 86 -26.50 24.67 -27.44
C LEU A 86 -26.98 26.13 -27.60
N GLN A 87 -26.08 27.11 -27.61
CA GLN A 87 -26.41 28.52 -27.84
C GLN A 87 -26.81 28.79 -29.30
N GLU A 88 -26.14 28.15 -30.25
CA GLU A 88 -26.36 28.41 -31.69
C GLU A 88 -27.47 27.56 -32.31
N ILE A 89 -27.73 26.36 -31.80
CA ILE A 89 -28.65 25.37 -32.39
C ILE A 89 -29.85 25.14 -31.49
N GLY A 90 -29.73 25.36 -30.19
CA GLY A 90 -30.75 25.05 -29.19
C GLY A 90 -30.54 23.70 -28.51
N SER A 91 -31.56 23.20 -27.80
CA SER A 91 -31.53 21.97 -27.00
C SER A 91 -31.55 20.72 -27.88
N ASP A 92 -30.49 20.51 -28.65
CA ASP A 92 -30.36 19.29 -29.47
C ASP A 92 -30.03 18.06 -28.61
N PRO A 93 -30.62 16.89 -28.88
CA PRO A 93 -30.40 15.66 -28.12
C PRO A 93 -28.95 15.22 -28.01
N TRP A 94 -28.13 15.31 -29.05
CA TRP A 94 -26.71 14.96 -29.02
C TRP A 94 -25.92 15.89 -28.09
N LEU A 95 -26.25 17.18 -28.14
CA LEU A 95 -25.58 18.19 -27.30
C LEU A 95 -25.95 18.05 -25.82
N LEU A 96 -27.23 17.71 -25.54
CA LEU A 96 -27.69 17.41 -24.18
C LEU A 96 -26.93 16.20 -23.59
N VAL A 97 -26.75 15.13 -24.39
CA VAL A 97 -25.99 13.96 -23.95
C VAL A 97 -24.50 14.31 -23.76
N GLY A 98 -23.90 15.10 -24.66
CA GLY A 98 -22.54 15.56 -24.54
C GLY A 98 -22.29 16.37 -23.26
N MET A 99 -23.21 17.32 -22.96
CA MET A 99 -23.15 18.09 -21.69
C MET A 99 -23.34 17.21 -20.47
N GLY A 100 -24.28 16.24 -20.52
CA GLY A 100 -24.43 15.27 -19.43
C GLY A 100 -23.16 14.49 -19.16
N HIS A 101 -22.40 14.07 -20.19
CA HIS A 101 -21.10 13.40 -20.04
C HIS A 101 -20.08 14.31 -19.35
N VAL A 102 -19.99 15.58 -19.77
CA VAL A 102 -19.12 16.57 -19.12
C VAL A 102 -19.47 16.74 -17.63
N GLU A 103 -20.75 16.87 -17.31
CA GLU A 103 -21.21 17.04 -15.95
C GLU A 103 -20.93 15.81 -15.06
N ILE A 104 -21.02 14.60 -15.61
CA ILE A 104 -20.59 13.39 -14.88
C ILE A 104 -19.09 13.50 -14.52
N LEU A 105 -18.24 13.86 -15.50
CA LEU A 105 -16.80 14.01 -15.30
C LEU A 105 -16.42 15.11 -14.30
N GLU A 106 -17.26 16.15 -14.19
CA GLU A 106 -17.11 17.23 -13.21
C GLU A 106 -17.67 16.88 -11.82
N GLY A 107 -18.22 15.68 -11.63
CA GLY A 107 -18.85 15.26 -10.36
C GLY A 107 -20.18 15.96 -10.08
N GLY A 108 -20.93 16.33 -11.13
CA GLY A 108 -22.22 17.03 -11.01
C GLY A 108 -23.35 16.16 -10.45
N ASP A 109 -24.48 16.80 -10.11
CA ASP A 109 -25.68 16.09 -9.62
C ASP A 109 -26.22 15.13 -10.67
N MET A 110 -26.18 13.84 -10.38
CA MET A 110 -26.62 12.78 -11.28
C MET A 110 -28.12 12.87 -11.62
N ASN A 111 -28.96 13.43 -10.75
CA ASN A 111 -30.39 13.63 -11.06
C ASN A 111 -30.57 14.70 -12.15
N ALA A 112 -29.81 15.78 -12.09
CA ALA A 112 -29.82 16.82 -13.12
C ALA A 112 -29.26 16.28 -14.46
N VAL A 113 -28.22 15.45 -14.41
CA VAL A 113 -27.69 14.75 -15.60
C VAL A 113 -28.74 13.84 -16.22
N LYS A 114 -29.41 13.00 -15.44
CA LYS A 114 -30.48 12.13 -15.91
C LYS A 114 -31.66 12.91 -16.53
N GLN A 115 -32.02 14.06 -15.95
CA GLN A 115 -33.06 14.92 -16.55
C GLN A 115 -32.69 15.37 -17.97
N LYS A 116 -31.42 15.73 -18.22
CA LYS A 116 -30.96 16.07 -19.58
C LYS A 116 -31.01 14.86 -20.51
N PHE A 117 -30.63 13.69 -20.03
CA PHE A 117 -30.72 12.46 -20.80
C PHE A 117 -32.17 12.12 -21.16
N GLU A 118 -33.12 12.23 -20.23
CA GLU A 118 -34.52 11.99 -20.48
C GLU A 118 -35.12 13.05 -21.41
N GLN A 119 -34.66 14.31 -21.40
CA GLN A 119 -35.01 15.32 -22.39
C GLN A 119 -34.55 14.89 -23.79
N ALA A 120 -33.32 14.42 -23.94
CA ALA A 120 -32.77 13.93 -25.20
C ALA A 120 -33.56 12.71 -25.74
N ILE A 121 -33.90 11.76 -24.85
CA ILE A 121 -34.72 10.60 -25.17
C ILE A 121 -36.11 11.03 -25.67
N THR A 122 -36.78 11.91 -24.91
CA THR A 122 -38.12 12.39 -25.23
C THR A 122 -38.14 13.13 -26.57
N ALA A 123 -37.16 14.01 -26.81
CA ALA A 123 -37.06 14.77 -28.07
C ALA A 123 -36.84 13.89 -29.31
N THR A 124 -36.31 12.67 -29.12
CA THR A 124 -36.05 11.71 -30.22
C THR A 124 -37.03 10.56 -30.26
N THR A 125 -38.04 10.54 -29.37
CA THR A 125 -39.07 9.50 -29.38
C THR A 125 -40.07 9.73 -30.53
N GLU A 126 -40.18 8.74 -31.39
CA GLU A 126 -41.08 8.81 -32.56
C GLU A 126 -42.54 8.95 -32.14
N THR A 127 -43.22 9.98 -32.67
CA THR A 127 -44.62 10.26 -32.32
C THR A 127 -45.61 9.59 -33.28
N ARG A 128 -45.15 9.13 -34.46
CA ARG A 128 -45.98 8.56 -35.54
C ARG A 128 -45.29 7.37 -36.21
N GLY A 129 -46.04 6.62 -37.00
CA GLY A 129 -45.52 5.54 -37.82
C GLY A 129 -45.24 4.23 -37.07
N LYS A 130 -44.46 3.34 -37.70
CA LYS A 130 -44.13 1.99 -37.23
C LYS A 130 -43.31 1.99 -35.94
N ASN A 131 -42.55 3.05 -35.72
CA ASN A 131 -41.66 3.21 -34.54
C ASN A 131 -42.26 4.12 -33.45
N LYS A 132 -43.57 4.40 -33.50
CA LYS A 132 -44.25 5.23 -32.49
C LYS A 132 -43.91 4.76 -31.08
N GLY A 133 -43.50 5.68 -30.23
CA GLY A 133 -43.09 5.43 -28.84
C GLY A 133 -41.68 4.88 -28.67
N LYS A 134 -40.90 4.69 -29.74
CA LYS A 134 -39.52 4.25 -29.67
C LYS A 134 -38.60 5.47 -29.75
N PRO A 135 -37.67 5.63 -28.79
CA PRO A 135 -36.60 6.64 -28.85
C PRO A 135 -35.54 6.26 -29.89
N ASN A 136 -34.73 7.23 -30.26
CA ASN A 136 -33.60 6.99 -31.15
C ASN A 136 -32.52 6.10 -30.46
N PRO A 137 -32.21 4.89 -30.97
CA PRO A 137 -31.23 3.99 -30.35
C PRO A 137 -29.83 4.58 -30.32
N ALA A 138 -29.45 5.48 -31.22
CA ALA A 138 -28.15 6.13 -31.20
C ALA A 138 -28.00 7.09 -30.01
N ILE A 139 -29.07 7.79 -29.60
CA ILE A 139 -29.07 8.64 -28.40
C ILE A 139 -29.00 7.77 -27.14
N LEU A 140 -29.74 6.68 -27.07
CA LEU A 140 -29.65 5.72 -25.97
C LEU A 140 -28.24 5.14 -25.85
N ASN A 141 -27.61 4.81 -26.97
CA ASN A 141 -26.20 4.33 -26.99
C ASN A 141 -25.21 5.43 -26.54
N ALA A 142 -25.44 6.68 -26.96
CA ALA A 142 -24.62 7.81 -26.53
C ALA A 142 -24.70 8.05 -24.99
N ILE A 143 -25.91 7.89 -24.41
CA ILE A 143 -26.09 7.93 -22.93
C ILE A 143 -25.34 6.78 -22.26
N GLY A 144 -25.43 5.57 -22.82
CA GLY A 144 -24.65 4.42 -22.35
C GLY A 144 -23.13 4.67 -22.39
N ARG A 145 -22.65 5.29 -23.48
CA ARG A 145 -21.27 5.70 -23.66
C ARG A 145 -20.84 6.74 -22.61
N ALA A 146 -21.68 7.76 -22.35
CA ALA A 146 -21.38 8.82 -21.39
C ALA A 146 -21.09 8.26 -19.96
N ASN A 147 -21.76 7.18 -19.59
CA ASN A 147 -21.53 6.50 -18.31
C ASN A 147 -20.39 5.45 -18.38
N ALA A 148 -20.09 4.92 -19.57
CA ALA A 148 -19.03 3.91 -19.75
C ALA A 148 -17.61 4.51 -19.66
N TYR A 149 -17.43 5.76 -20.10
CA TYR A 149 -16.13 6.42 -20.20
C TYR A 149 -15.89 7.47 -19.10
N VAL A 150 -16.23 7.08 -17.87
CA VAL A 150 -16.00 7.83 -16.63
C VAL A 150 -15.47 6.86 -15.56
N ASP A 151 -15.02 7.37 -14.42
CA ASP A 151 -14.67 6.51 -13.29
C ASP A 151 -15.88 5.74 -12.75
N SER A 152 -15.62 4.60 -12.13
CA SER A 152 -16.66 3.68 -11.66
C SER A 152 -17.56 4.27 -10.56
N ASP A 153 -17.12 5.32 -9.89
CA ASP A 153 -17.83 6.02 -8.81
C ASP A 153 -18.60 7.27 -9.30
N LEU A 154 -18.40 7.69 -10.56
CA LEU A 154 -19.03 8.90 -11.10
C LEU A 154 -20.33 8.64 -11.88
N GLY A 155 -20.39 7.57 -12.66
CA GLY A 155 -21.52 7.28 -13.54
C GLY A 155 -22.64 6.47 -12.87
N ASP A 156 -23.86 6.53 -13.44
CA ASP A 156 -24.91 5.57 -13.11
C ASP A 156 -24.94 4.43 -14.13
N HIS A 157 -24.13 3.41 -13.87
CA HIS A 157 -23.93 2.29 -14.78
C HIS A 157 -25.17 1.40 -14.90
N MET A 158 -26.01 1.30 -13.86
CA MET A 158 -27.28 0.56 -13.94
C MET A 158 -28.29 1.26 -14.85
N TYR A 159 -28.44 2.57 -14.70
CA TYR A 159 -29.26 3.38 -15.62
C TYR A 159 -28.76 3.27 -17.05
N ALA A 160 -27.45 3.37 -17.27
CA ALA A 160 -26.83 3.21 -18.58
C ALA A 160 -27.13 1.85 -19.21
N ILE A 161 -27.01 0.76 -18.47
CA ILE A 161 -27.31 -0.61 -18.94
C ILE A 161 -28.81 -0.71 -19.32
N GLU A 162 -29.69 -0.12 -18.54
CA GLU A 162 -31.14 -0.09 -18.88
C GLU A 162 -31.36 0.60 -20.23
N LYS A 163 -30.78 1.78 -20.45
CA LYS A 163 -30.92 2.51 -21.74
C LYS A 163 -30.25 1.75 -22.90
N LEU A 164 -29.11 1.09 -22.67
CA LEU A 164 -28.48 0.26 -23.69
C LEU A 164 -29.30 -0.98 -24.03
N LYS A 165 -30.01 -1.61 -23.09
CA LYS A 165 -30.97 -2.69 -23.36
C LYS A 165 -32.12 -2.21 -24.20
N GLN A 166 -32.63 -0.99 -23.95
CA GLN A 166 -33.63 -0.37 -24.80
C GLN A 166 -33.10 -0.11 -26.21
N ALA A 167 -31.86 0.40 -26.34
CA ALA A 167 -31.22 0.59 -27.65
C ALA A 167 -31.10 -0.73 -28.42
N ALA A 168 -30.63 -1.78 -27.77
CA ALA A 168 -30.46 -3.13 -28.34
C ALA A 168 -31.78 -3.76 -28.83
N ALA A 169 -32.89 -3.44 -28.16
CA ALA A 169 -34.20 -3.92 -28.58
C ALA A 169 -34.74 -3.18 -29.85
N ILE A 170 -34.21 -2.00 -30.16
CA ILE A 170 -34.59 -1.19 -31.31
C ILE A 170 -33.64 -1.40 -32.49
N ASP A 171 -32.32 -1.32 -32.22
CA ASP A 171 -31.27 -1.55 -33.21
C ASP A 171 -30.56 -2.87 -32.90
N LEU A 172 -30.91 -3.90 -33.65
CA LEU A 172 -30.40 -5.26 -33.48
C LEU A 172 -29.00 -5.48 -34.10
N THR A 173 -28.49 -4.48 -34.80
CA THR A 173 -27.29 -4.64 -35.66
C THR A 173 -26.05 -3.92 -35.15
N ASN A 174 -26.20 -2.94 -34.30
CA ASN A 174 -25.09 -2.09 -33.84
C ASN A 174 -24.28 -2.75 -32.72
N PRO A 175 -23.01 -3.15 -32.97
CA PRO A 175 -22.18 -3.78 -31.99
C PRO A 175 -21.75 -2.82 -30.86
N ASP A 176 -21.68 -1.49 -31.08
CA ASP A 176 -21.21 -0.53 -30.09
C ASP A 176 -22.16 -0.44 -28.88
N ILE A 177 -23.46 -0.73 -29.06
CA ILE A 177 -24.41 -0.83 -27.94
C ILE A 177 -23.96 -1.88 -26.93
N TYR A 178 -23.55 -3.03 -27.42
CA TYR A 178 -23.10 -4.14 -26.58
C TYR A 178 -21.71 -3.91 -26.01
N ILE A 179 -20.83 -3.23 -26.75
CA ILE A 179 -19.52 -2.81 -26.22
C ILE A 179 -19.70 -1.87 -25.04
N ASN A 180 -20.53 -0.83 -25.18
CA ASN A 180 -20.81 0.11 -24.10
C ASN A 180 -21.53 -0.57 -22.92
N MET A 181 -22.40 -1.56 -23.18
CA MET A 181 -23.05 -2.36 -22.15
C MET A 181 -22.01 -3.18 -21.35
N GLY A 182 -21.09 -3.85 -22.03
CA GLY A 182 -20.01 -4.61 -21.39
C GLY A 182 -19.09 -3.74 -20.54
N ILE A 183 -18.76 -2.52 -21.00
CA ILE A 183 -17.97 -1.57 -20.22
C ILE A 183 -18.71 -1.16 -18.94
N ASN A 184 -20.01 -0.83 -19.03
CA ASN A 184 -20.81 -0.47 -17.85
C ASN A 184 -20.93 -1.64 -16.86
N TYR A 185 -21.08 -2.89 -17.32
CA TYR A 185 -21.04 -4.06 -16.44
C TYR A 185 -19.70 -4.17 -15.68
N LEU A 186 -18.55 -3.94 -16.33
CA LEU A 186 -17.26 -3.95 -15.66
C LEU A 186 -17.12 -2.83 -14.62
N LYS A 187 -17.70 -1.64 -14.90
CA LYS A 187 -17.70 -0.51 -13.97
C LYS A 187 -18.51 -0.77 -12.69
N LEU A 188 -19.56 -1.60 -12.77
CA LEU A 188 -20.30 -2.06 -11.59
C LEU A 188 -19.45 -2.94 -10.66
N GLY A 189 -18.37 -3.54 -11.16
CA GLY A 189 -17.49 -4.41 -10.36
C GLY A 189 -18.14 -5.73 -9.94
N GLY A 190 -17.53 -6.38 -8.94
CA GLY A 190 -18.05 -7.63 -8.38
C GLY A 190 -18.14 -8.77 -9.40
N GLU A 191 -19.25 -9.50 -9.40
CA GLU A 191 -19.49 -10.67 -10.26
C GLU A 191 -19.94 -10.31 -11.69
N ASN A 192 -19.99 -9.02 -12.05
CA ASN A 192 -20.51 -8.58 -13.34
C ASN A 192 -19.55 -8.85 -14.52
N GLY A 193 -18.35 -9.37 -14.29
CA GLY A 193 -17.42 -9.75 -15.35
C GLY A 193 -18.00 -10.75 -16.34
N GLY A 194 -18.83 -11.70 -15.87
CA GLY A 194 -19.53 -12.66 -16.73
C GLY A 194 -20.56 -11.99 -17.65
N GLU A 195 -21.31 -11.00 -17.16
CA GLU A 195 -22.27 -10.23 -17.97
C GLU A 195 -21.56 -9.33 -19.00
N ALA A 196 -20.38 -8.78 -18.63
CA ALA A 196 -19.56 -8.04 -19.58
C ALA A 196 -19.08 -8.93 -20.74
N VAL A 197 -18.58 -10.15 -20.45
CA VAL A 197 -18.19 -11.12 -21.49
C VAL A 197 -19.37 -11.45 -22.41
N LYS A 198 -20.56 -11.73 -21.87
CA LYS A 198 -21.77 -11.97 -22.68
C LYS A 198 -22.08 -10.78 -23.60
N ALA A 199 -22.03 -9.57 -23.06
CA ALA A 199 -22.27 -8.37 -23.87
C ALA A 199 -21.25 -8.24 -25.02
N TYR A 200 -19.97 -8.47 -24.79
CA TYR A 200 -18.97 -8.44 -25.86
C TYR A 200 -19.14 -9.58 -26.87
N GLN A 201 -19.58 -10.77 -26.43
CA GLN A 201 -19.94 -11.86 -27.35
C GLN A 201 -21.11 -11.49 -28.25
N GLU A 202 -22.12 -10.77 -27.72
CA GLU A 202 -23.22 -10.20 -28.50
C GLU A 202 -22.71 -9.17 -29.51
N ALA A 203 -21.72 -8.34 -29.17
CA ALA A 203 -21.07 -7.44 -30.12
C ALA A 203 -20.38 -8.21 -31.26
N ILE A 204 -19.65 -9.29 -30.96
CA ILE A 204 -19.00 -10.16 -31.96
C ILE A 204 -20.04 -10.86 -32.84
N ALA A 205 -21.18 -11.25 -32.28
CA ALA A 205 -22.27 -11.87 -33.08
C ALA A 205 -22.86 -10.90 -34.14
N ARG A 206 -22.82 -9.57 -33.88
CA ARG A 206 -23.26 -8.55 -34.85
C ARG A 206 -22.17 -8.15 -35.83
N ASP A 207 -20.93 -8.12 -35.33
CA ASP A 207 -19.75 -7.84 -36.15
C ASP A 207 -18.65 -8.88 -35.83
N PRO A 208 -18.56 -9.98 -36.62
CA PRO A 208 -17.57 -11.03 -36.44
C PRO A 208 -16.10 -10.55 -36.58
N ARG A 209 -15.88 -9.32 -37.05
CA ARG A 209 -14.55 -8.71 -37.17
C ARG A 209 -14.32 -7.62 -36.14
N ASN A 210 -15.08 -7.58 -35.06
CA ASN A 210 -14.95 -6.59 -34.02
C ASN A 210 -13.74 -6.87 -33.12
N ALA A 211 -12.58 -6.38 -33.52
CA ALA A 211 -11.33 -6.53 -32.79
C ALA A 211 -11.41 -5.96 -31.36
N LYS A 212 -12.14 -4.83 -31.16
CA LYS A 212 -12.32 -4.20 -29.85
C LYS A 212 -13.07 -5.10 -28.86
N ALA A 213 -14.15 -5.74 -29.30
CA ALA A 213 -14.92 -6.64 -28.44
C ALA A 213 -14.08 -7.88 -28.04
N MET A 214 -13.36 -8.48 -28.99
CA MET A 214 -12.43 -9.59 -28.72
C MET A 214 -11.33 -9.18 -27.74
N TYR A 215 -10.69 -8.05 -27.98
CA TYR A 215 -9.67 -7.50 -27.08
C TYR A 215 -10.21 -7.29 -25.66
N ARG A 216 -11.43 -6.74 -25.51
CA ARG A 216 -12.05 -6.52 -24.20
C ARG A 216 -12.29 -7.84 -23.44
N ILE A 217 -12.71 -8.89 -24.11
CA ILE A 217 -12.81 -10.24 -23.50
C ILE A 217 -11.41 -10.72 -23.08
N GLY A 218 -10.42 -10.59 -23.95
CA GLY A 218 -9.04 -10.94 -23.63
C GLY A 218 -8.52 -10.20 -22.40
N LYS A 219 -8.81 -8.90 -22.24
CA LYS A 219 -8.41 -8.13 -21.04
C LYS A 219 -9.04 -8.66 -19.76
N ILE A 220 -10.31 -9.13 -19.79
CA ILE A 220 -10.94 -9.76 -18.64
C ILE A 220 -10.20 -11.04 -18.25
N TYR A 221 -9.91 -11.93 -19.20
CA TYR A 221 -9.16 -13.14 -18.91
C TYR A 221 -7.70 -12.88 -18.50
N GLN A 222 -7.08 -11.81 -19.04
CA GLN A 222 -5.76 -11.38 -18.62
C GLN A 222 -5.74 -10.96 -17.13
N SER A 223 -6.76 -10.22 -16.66
CA SER A 223 -6.89 -9.83 -15.25
C SER A 223 -7.10 -11.02 -14.31
N GLN A 224 -7.64 -12.13 -14.83
CA GLN A 224 -7.81 -13.39 -14.12
C GLN A 224 -6.58 -14.31 -14.21
N ASN A 225 -5.48 -13.87 -14.83
CA ASN A 225 -4.30 -14.66 -15.13
C ASN A 225 -4.58 -15.93 -15.97
N ASN A 226 -5.68 -15.97 -16.72
CA ASN A 226 -6.01 -17.09 -17.62
C ASN A 226 -5.32 -16.89 -18.97
N LYS A 227 -4.07 -17.36 -19.04
CA LYS A 227 -3.21 -17.15 -20.22
C LYS A 227 -3.82 -17.73 -21.50
N GLU A 228 -4.32 -18.96 -21.47
CA GLU A 228 -4.90 -19.64 -22.62
C GLU A 228 -6.04 -18.82 -23.25
N GLN A 229 -6.96 -18.33 -22.43
CA GLN A 229 -8.11 -17.58 -22.89
C GLN A 229 -7.75 -16.18 -23.37
N PHE A 230 -6.89 -15.45 -22.65
CA PHE A 230 -6.55 -14.12 -23.13
C PHE A 230 -5.75 -14.15 -24.43
N GLU A 231 -4.82 -15.10 -24.60
CA GLU A 231 -4.08 -15.27 -25.86
C GLU A 231 -5.02 -15.65 -27.02
N LEU A 232 -6.00 -16.52 -26.78
CA LEU A 232 -7.01 -16.87 -27.78
C LEU A 232 -7.75 -15.61 -28.28
N TYR A 233 -8.27 -14.79 -27.36
CA TYR A 233 -9.05 -13.63 -27.73
C TYR A 233 -8.20 -12.48 -28.31
N PHE A 234 -6.97 -12.29 -27.84
CA PHE A 234 -6.05 -11.32 -28.43
C PHE A 234 -5.63 -11.73 -29.85
N ASN A 235 -5.35 -13.01 -30.10
CA ASN A 235 -5.04 -13.49 -31.42
C ASN A 235 -6.24 -13.38 -32.37
N ASN A 236 -7.46 -13.64 -31.89
CA ASN A 236 -8.68 -13.40 -32.65
C ASN A 236 -8.84 -11.91 -32.99
N ALA A 237 -8.53 -10.99 -32.08
CA ALA A 237 -8.56 -9.56 -32.35
C ALA A 237 -7.55 -9.16 -33.45
N ILE A 238 -6.32 -9.73 -33.42
CA ILE A 238 -5.31 -9.52 -34.47
C ILE A 238 -5.79 -10.09 -35.83
N MET A 239 -6.39 -11.27 -35.82
CA MET A 239 -6.94 -11.86 -37.06
C MET A 239 -8.13 -11.06 -37.62
N ALA A 240 -8.94 -10.47 -36.75
CA ALA A 240 -10.07 -9.62 -37.15
C ALA A 240 -9.59 -8.28 -37.77
N ASP A 241 -8.59 -7.64 -37.17
CA ASP A 241 -7.93 -6.46 -37.71
C ASP A 241 -6.48 -6.35 -37.22
N GLN A 242 -5.53 -6.59 -38.13
CA GLN A 242 -4.09 -6.51 -37.85
C GLN A 242 -3.61 -5.09 -37.52
N THR A 243 -4.41 -4.06 -37.81
CA THR A 243 -4.10 -2.66 -37.55
C THR A 243 -4.68 -2.14 -36.24
N PHE A 244 -5.15 -3.02 -35.34
CA PHE A 244 -5.75 -2.70 -34.05
C PHE A 244 -4.67 -2.54 -32.95
N PRO A 245 -4.22 -1.31 -32.59
CA PRO A 245 -3.06 -1.12 -31.72
C PRO A 245 -3.22 -1.65 -30.29
N PRO A 246 -4.41 -1.57 -29.64
CA PRO A 246 -4.51 -1.92 -28.21
C PRO A 246 -4.10 -3.35 -27.88
N VAL A 247 -4.29 -4.30 -28.79
CA VAL A 247 -3.90 -5.70 -28.56
C VAL A 247 -2.38 -5.86 -28.52
N TYR A 248 -1.65 -5.11 -29.35
CA TYR A 248 -0.18 -5.16 -29.37
C TYR A 248 0.41 -4.52 -28.11
N TYR A 249 -0.20 -3.43 -27.65
CA TYR A 249 0.19 -2.81 -26.38
C TYR A 249 -0.04 -3.76 -25.19
N ALA A 250 -1.20 -4.46 -25.14
CA ALA A 250 -1.47 -5.43 -24.08
C ALA A 250 -0.47 -6.61 -24.08
N TYR A 251 -0.05 -7.08 -25.24
CA TYR A 251 1.01 -8.08 -25.33
C TYR A 251 2.39 -7.51 -24.94
N TYR A 252 2.72 -6.28 -25.35
CA TYR A 252 3.94 -5.61 -24.91
C TYR A 252 4.00 -5.52 -23.38
N GLU A 253 2.95 -5.02 -22.72
CA GLU A 253 2.88 -4.96 -21.25
C GLU A 253 3.07 -6.35 -20.61
N TYR A 254 2.42 -7.36 -21.15
CA TYR A 254 2.49 -8.71 -20.61
C TYR A 254 3.91 -9.32 -20.69
N TYR A 255 4.63 -9.08 -21.78
CA TYR A 255 5.96 -9.63 -22.01
C TYR A 255 7.10 -8.73 -21.53
N ALA A 256 6.87 -7.45 -21.26
CA ALA A 256 7.91 -6.47 -20.96
C ALA A 256 8.90 -6.91 -19.86
N ASN A 257 8.40 -7.58 -18.82
CA ASN A 257 9.22 -8.11 -17.72
C ASN A 257 9.42 -9.63 -17.75
N LYS A 258 8.93 -10.32 -18.80
CA LYS A 258 9.01 -11.80 -18.93
C LYS A 258 9.92 -12.23 -20.06
N ASP A 259 9.77 -11.59 -21.22
CA ASP A 259 10.55 -11.84 -22.43
C ASP A 259 10.67 -10.53 -23.22
N VAL A 260 11.78 -9.84 -23.01
CA VAL A 260 12.03 -8.53 -23.59
C VAL A 260 12.11 -8.59 -25.14
N SER A 261 12.52 -9.73 -25.72
CA SER A 261 12.59 -9.89 -27.16
C SER A 261 11.19 -9.97 -27.78
N VAL A 262 10.31 -10.77 -27.19
CA VAL A 262 8.90 -10.87 -27.60
C VAL A 262 8.17 -9.53 -27.37
N ALA A 263 8.46 -8.87 -26.25
CA ALA A 263 7.91 -7.53 -25.97
C ALA A 263 8.26 -6.52 -27.08
N LYS A 264 9.49 -6.58 -27.61
CA LYS A 264 9.92 -5.69 -28.71
C LYS A 264 9.11 -5.88 -29.98
N GLU A 265 8.82 -7.13 -30.36
CA GLU A 265 8.02 -7.42 -31.56
C GLU A 265 6.61 -6.80 -31.45
N TYR A 266 6.00 -6.91 -30.28
CA TYR A 266 4.68 -6.30 -30.06
C TYR A 266 4.75 -4.77 -29.96
N LEU A 267 5.79 -4.21 -29.32
CA LEU A 267 5.98 -2.77 -29.27
C LEU A 267 6.14 -2.18 -30.67
N ASP A 268 6.90 -2.81 -31.55
CA ASP A 268 7.10 -2.33 -32.94
C ASP A 268 5.78 -2.31 -33.72
N LYS A 269 4.94 -3.35 -33.54
CA LYS A 269 3.60 -3.38 -34.15
C LYS A 269 2.68 -2.30 -33.56
N PHE A 270 2.74 -2.10 -32.23
CA PHE A 270 1.98 -1.04 -31.57
C PHE A 270 2.35 0.32 -32.13
N VAL A 271 3.63 0.70 -32.13
CA VAL A 271 4.12 1.99 -32.64
C VAL A 271 3.81 2.16 -34.14
N THR A 272 3.81 1.07 -34.91
CA THR A 272 3.48 1.12 -36.35
C THR A 272 2.02 1.49 -36.58
N TYR A 273 1.10 1.00 -35.76
CA TYR A 273 -0.34 1.15 -35.97
C TYR A 273 -1.00 2.21 -35.10
N ALA A 274 -0.39 2.60 -33.98
CA ALA A 274 -0.87 3.67 -33.10
C ALA A 274 -0.70 5.06 -33.73
N ASP A 275 -1.26 6.06 -33.08
CA ASP A 275 -0.98 7.45 -33.41
C ASP A 275 0.49 7.80 -33.19
N LYS A 276 0.98 8.77 -33.93
CA LYS A 276 2.30 9.37 -33.65
C LYS A 276 2.17 10.30 -32.45
N ASP A 277 2.47 9.76 -31.28
CA ASP A 277 2.39 10.48 -30.01
C ASP A 277 3.72 10.33 -29.23
N PRO A 278 4.23 11.38 -28.59
CA PRO A 278 5.40 11.27 -27.72
C PRO A 278 5.31 10.18 -26.64
N VAL A 279 4.11 9.85 -26.17
CA VAL A 279 3.87 8.73 -25.24
C VAL A 279 4.36 7.40 -25.82
N ASN A 280 4.22 7.18 -27.12
CA ASN A 280 4.69 5.96 -27.79
C ASN A 280 6.21 5.84 -27.78
N GLU A 281 6.91 6.97 -27.88
CA GLU A 281 8.37 7.04 -27.77
C GLU A 281 8.83 6.80 -26.31
N LEU A 282 8.01 7.15 -25.33
CA LEU A 282 8.25 6.82 -23.93
C LEU A 282 8.25 5.30 -23.70
N TYR A 283 7.36 4.56 -24.35
CA TYR A 283 7.36 3.10 -24.30
C TYR A 283 8.62 2.49 -24.91
N LEU A 284 9.14 3.07 -25.99
CA LEU A 284 10.42 2.66 -26.56
C LEU A 284 11.59 2.93 -25.60
N ALA A 285 11.61 4.09 -24.94
CA ALA A 285 12.61 4.41 -23.92
C ALA A 285 12.55 3.43 -22.74
N ASN A 286 11.34 3.08 -22.29
CA ASN A 286 11.13 2.07 -21.23
C ASN A 286 11.59 0.68 -21.69
N TYR A 287 11.27 0.27 -22.91
CA TYR A 287 11.76 -1.00 -23.47
C TYR A 287 13.30 -1.05 -23.46
N LEU A 288 13.97 -0.01 -23.92
CA LEU A 288 15.43 0.07 -23.91
C LEU A 288 16.01 -0.09 -22.50
N PHE A 289 15.36 0.50 -21.50
CA PHE A 289 15.73 0.31 -20.10
C PHE A 289 15.57 -1.17 -19.68
N LEU A 290 14.42 -1.78 -19.97
CA LEU A 290 14.14 -3.19 -19.63
C LEU A 290 15.12 -4.15 -20.33
N ALA A 291 15.51 -3.85 -21.56
CA ALA A 291 16.52 -4.57 -22.34
C ALA A 291 17.97 -4.40 -21.83
N GLY A 292 18.19 -3.60 -20.78
CA GLY A 292 19.53 -3.30 -20.26
C GLY A 292 20.32 -2.29 -21.10
N ARG A 293 19.72 -1.71 -22.14
CA ARG A 293 20.32 -0.72 -23.04
C ARG A 293 20.21 0.70 -22.43
N ASN A 294 20.76 0.84 -21.20
CA ASN A 294 20.55 2.05 -20.38
C ASN A 294 21.03 3.34 -21.04
N ALA A 295 22.17 3.32 -21.76
CA ALA A 295 22.69 4.50 -22.45
C ALA A 295 21.73 4.98 -23.54
N GLU A 296 21.15 4.06 -24.30
CA GLU A 296 20.19 4.37 -25.36
C GLU A 296 18.84 4.81 -24.78
N SER A 297 18.38 4.15 -23.73
CA SER A 297 17.20 4.58 -22.98
C SER A 297 17.36 6.02 -22.49
N LEU A 298 18.48 6.33 -21.84
CA LEU A 298 18.76 7.67 -21.31
C LEU A 298 18.87 8.73 -22.43
N ALA A 299 19.46 8.37 -23.58
CA ALA A 299 19.51 9.27 -24.75
C ALA A 299 18.10 9.56 -25.27
N LYS A 300 17.24 8.53 -25.36
CA LYS A 300 15.85 8.67 -25.80
C LYS A 300 15.02 9.50 -24.82
N VAL A 301 15.20 9.28 -23.51
CA VAL A 301 14.53 10.09 -22.47
C VAL A 301 14.93 11.56 -22.57
N LYS A 302 16.22 11.87 -22.81
CA LYS A 302 16.70 13.26 -23.01
C LYS A 302 16.12 13.91 -24.26
N GLU A 303 16.00 13.16 -25.35
CA GLU A 303 15.36 13.62 -26.58
C GLU A 303 13.90 14.00 -26.34
N LEU A 304 13.15 13.12 -25.66
CA LEU A 304 11.75 13.35 -25.32
C LEU A 304 11.56 14.52 -24.34
N ASP A 305 12.43 14.62 -23.33
CA ASP A 305 12.38 15.73 -22.36
C ASP A 305 12.63 17.07 -23.03
N ALA A 306 13.56 17.12 -24.00
CA ALA A 306 13.80 18.32 -24.80
C ALA A 306 12.63 18.68 -25.74
N ALA A 307 11.92 17.68 -26.27
CA ALA A 307 10.80 17.88 -27.20
C ALA A 307 9.48 18.24 -26.50
N VAL A 308 9.17 17.61 -25.36
CA VAL A 308 7.85 17.66 -24.69
C VAL A 308 7.97 18.16 -23.26
N GLY A 309 9.01 17.73 -22.54
CA GLY A 309 9.26 18.05 -21.13
C GLY A 309 8.48 17.19 -20.13
N SER A 310 9.08 17.00 -18.95
CA SER A 310 8.49 16.17 -17.90
C SER A 310 7.24 16.78 -17.24
N LYS A 311 6.94 18.05 -17.47
CA LYS A 311 5.63 18.64 -17.05
C LYS A 311 4.45 18.01 -17.81
N ILE A 312 4.67 17.66 -19.08
CA ILE A 312 3.64 17.02 -19.93
C ILE A 312 3.72 15.50 -19.80
N LEU A 313 4.93 14.94 -19.73
CA LEU A 313 5.19 13.52 -19.56
C LEU A 313 5.93 13.24 -18.23
N PRO A 314 5.26 13.24 -17.08
CA PRO A 314 5.91 13.06 -15.76
C PRO A 314 6.72 11.77 -15.65
N LYS A 315 6.32 10.70 -16.34
CA LYS A 315 7.04 9.40 -16.36
C LYS A 315 8.45 9.48 -16.97
N LEU A 316 8.81 10.56 -17.65
CA LEU A 316 10.21 10.81 -18.03
C LEU A 316 11.13 10.88 -16.80
N ASP A 317 10.67 11.55 -15.73
CA ASP A 317 11.46 11.65 -14.50
C ASP A 317 11.64 10.27 -13.83
N ILE A 318 10.66 9.38 -13.92
CA ILE A 318 10.79 7.98 -13.49
C ILE A 318 11.84 7.23 -14.32
N LEU A 319 11.80 7.36 -15.64
CA LEU A 319 12.79 6.70 -16.51
C LEU A 319 14.21 7.26 -16.31
N TYR A 320 14.37 8.55 -16.07
CA TYR A 320 15.64 9.12 -15.63
C TYR A 320 16.11 8.44 -14.33
N ALA A 321 15.26 8.39 -13.32
CA ALA A 321 15.58 7.80 -12.03
C ALA A 321 15.98 6.32 -12.15
N LEU A 322 15.22 5.53 -12.91
CA LEU A 322 15.50 4.12 -13.17
C LEU A 322 16.86 3.91 -13.85
N ASN A 323 17.16 4.71 -14.89
CA ASN A 323 18.44 4.61 -15.61
C ASN A 323 19.62 5.01 -14.72
N TYR A 324 19.50 6.10 -13.96
CA TYR A 324 20.55 6.54 -13.05
C TYR A 324 20.74 5.56 -11.88
N ASP A 325 19.66 5.01 -11.31
CA ASP A 325 19.75 3.99 -10.27
C ASP A 325 20.49 2.74 -10.76
N ARG A 326 20.18 2.28 -11.97
CA ARG A 326 20.82 1.10 -12.57
C ARG A 326 22.28 1.33 -12.93
N THR A 327 22.66 2.55 -13.28
CA THR A 327 24.06 2.91 -13.60
C THR A 327 24.87 3.35 -12.37
N GLY A 328 24.25 3.33 -11.18
CA GLY A 328 24.92 3.61 -9.89
C GLY A 328 24.93 5.09 -9.48
N ASP A 329 24.36 6.00 -10.28
CA ASP A 329 24.21 7.41 -9.91
C ASP A 329 22.95 7.62 -9.05
N SER A 330 23.00 7.16 -7.82
CA SER A 330 21.88 7.25 -6.89
C SER A 330 21.50 8.71 -6.57
N VAL A 331 22.44 9.65 -6.67
CA VAL A 331 22.17 11.08 -6.43
C VAL A 331 21.24 11.62 -7.50
N GLN A 332 21.54 11.39 -8.77
CA GLN A 332 20.66 11.80 -9.87
C GLN A 332 19.31 11.07 -9.80
N ALA A 333 19.31 9.77 -9.48
CA ALA A 333 18.07 9.02 -9.29
C ALA A 333 17.18 9.67 -8.22
N LYS A 334 17.74 10.05 -7.06
CA LYS A 334 17.02 10.74 -5.98
C LYS A 334 16.48 12.09 -6.45
N ASN A 335 17.27 12.89 -7.17
CA ASN A 335 16.87 14.20 -7.68
C ASN A 335 15.65 14.10 -8.61
N TYR A 336 15.68 13.15 -9.56
CA TYR A 336 14.57 12.96 -10.49
C TYR A 336 13.31 12.43 -9.80
N LEU A 337 13.42 11.55 -8.81
CA LEU A 337 12.29 11.10 -8.01
C LEU A 337 11.67 12.25 -7.20
N THR A 338 12.50 13.08 -6.56
CA THR A 338 12.03 14.28 -5.85
C THR A 338 11.26 15.21 -6.79
N LYS A 339 11.80 15.45 -8.01
CA LYS A 339 11.13 16.24 -9.04
C LYS A 339 9.81 15.62 -9.49
N TYR A 340 9.78 14.30 -9.70
CA TYR A 340 8.58 13.56 -10.06
C TYR A 340 7.46 13.75 -9.04
N PHE A 341 7.73 13.45 -7.76
CA PHE A 341 6.71 13.54 -6.71
C PHE A 341 6.27 14.98 -6.38
N ALA A 342 7.07 15.98 -6.76
CA ALA A 342 6.68 17.38 -6.63
C ALA A 342 5.73 17.85 -7.75
N ASN A 343 5.79 17.25 -8.94
CA ASN A 343 5.12 17.74 -10.13
C ASN A 343 4.08 16.80 -10.72
N ALA A 344 4.18 15.49 -10.47
CA ALA A 344 3.25 14.51 -11.06
C ALA A 344 1.87 14.64 -10.43
N PRO A 345 0.79 14.60 -11.24
CA PRO A 345 -0.56 14.49 -10.73
C PRO A 345 -0.71 13.24 -9.87
N VAL A 346 -1.40 13.36 -8.73
CA VAL A 346 -1.52 12.28 -7.73
C VAL A 346 -2.16 11.02 -8.32
N ASP A 347 -3.14 11.18 -9.19
CA ASP A 347 -3.84 10.11 -9.92
C ASP A 347 -2.96 9.36 -10.94
N LYS A 348 -1.80 9.91 -11.29
CA LYS A 348 -0.81 9.29 -12.20
C LYS A 348 0.34 8.58 -11.49
N ILE A 349 0.44 8.72 -10.17
CA ILE A 349 1.44 8.04 -9.36
C ILE A 349 0.92 6.64 -9.04
N VAL A 350 1.71 5.64 -9.39
CA VAL A 350 1.38 4.22 -9.14
C VAL A 350 2.24 3.65 -8.00
N PRO A 351 1.81 2.57 -7.33
CA PRO A 351 2.55 1.98 -6.21
C PRO A 351 4.02 1.70 -6.50
N SER A 352 4.36 1.23 -7.71
CA SER A 352 5.75 0.96 -8.12
C SER A 352 6.64 2.21 -8.15
N ASP A 353 6.08 3.41 -8.31
CA ASP A 353 6.85 4.66 -8.25
C ASP A 353 7.31 4.93 -6.82
N TYR A 354 6.45 4.65 -5.83
CA TYR A 354 6.81 4.74 -4.41
C TYR A 354 7.85 3.68 -4.02
N GLU A 355 7.72 2.45 -4.54
CA GLU A 355 8.71 1.38 -4.31
C GLU A 355 10.09 1.77 -4.85
N LEU A 356 10.15 2.38 -6.04
CA LEU A 356 11.38 2.92 -6.59
C LEU A 356 11.97 4.01 -5.69
N ALA A 357 11.14 4.93 -5.19
CA ALA A 357 11.58 5.96 -4.26
C ALA A 357 12.18 5.34 -3.00
N VAL A 358 11.50 4.40 -2.37
CA VAL A 358 12.00 3.68 -1.19
C VAL A 358 13.36 3.04 -1.47
N LYS A 359 13.49 2.32 -2.58
CA LYS A 359 14.74 1.67 -3.00
C LYS A 359 15.89 2.67 -3.17
N VAL A 360 15.62 3.83 -3.77
CA VAL A 360 16.66 4.84 -4.02
C VAL A 360 17.01 5.60 -2.74
N PHE A 361 16.00 6.08 -2.00
CA PHE A 361 16.22 6.89 -0.80
C PHE A 361 16.88 6.10 0.33
N SER A 362 16.57 4.81 0.48
CA SER A 362 17.22 3.94 1.47
C SER A 362 18.74 3.73 1.26
N LYS A 363 19.28 4.12 0.10
CA LYS A 363 20.73 4.11 -0.14
C LYS A 363 21.47 5.27 0.54
N PHE A 364 20.74 6.24 1.07
CA PHE A 364 21.30 7.42 1.71
C PHE A 364 21.10 7.33 3.22
N PRO A 365 22.18 7.11 4.02
CA PRO A 365 22.07 7.10 5.48
C PRO A 365 21.42 8.39 6.00
N GLY A 366 20.46 8.25 6.91
CA GLY A 366 19.68 9.38 7.45
C GLY A 366 18.43 9.75 6.63
N SER A 367 18.17 9.07 5.51
CA SER A 367 16.94 9.26 4.71
C SER A 367 15.85 8.20 4.99
N GLU A 368 16.00 7.40 6.06
CA GLU A 368 15.07 6.30 6.36
C GLU A 368 13.65 6.81 6.59
N THR A 369 13.50 7.90 7.35
CA THR A 369 12.19 8.53 7.59
C THR A 369 11.56 9.04 6.29
N GLU A 370 12.37 9.63 5.39
CA GLU A 370 11.89 10.08 4.08
C GLU A 370 11.45 8.90 3.20
N ALA A 371 12.24 7.81 3.17
CA ALA A 371 11.89 6.59 2.46
C ALA A 371 10.58 5.98 2.99
N VAL A 372 10.39 5.95 4.30
CA VAL A 372 9.15 5.44 4.92
C VAL A 372 7.94 6.30 4.60
N THR A 373 8.09 7.62 4.41
CA THR A 373 7.00 8.49 3.94
C THR A 373 6.43 8.03 2.59
N TYR A 374 7.26 7.49 1.70
CA TYR A 374 6.79 6.91 0.43
C TYR A 374 6.06 5.58 0.64
N LEU A 375 6.49 4.76 1.61
CA LEU A 375 5.73 3.55 2.00
C LEU A 375 4.34 3.90 2.57
N GLU A 376 4.24 4.95 3.38
CA GLU A 376 2.94 5.43 3.90
C GLU A 376 2.00 5.86 2.77
N LYS A 377 2.52 6.54 1.75
CA LYS A 377 1.75 6.90 0.55
C LYS A 377 1.34 5.65 -0.25
N ALA A 378 2.24 4.68 -0.40
CA ALA A 378 1.91 3.41 -1.04
C ALA A 378 0.81 2.67 -0.28
N ILE A 379 0.90 2.59 1.06
CA ILE A 379 -0.12 1.97 1.92
C ILE A 379 -1.47 2.66 1.79
N SER A 380 -1.51 4.00 1.71
CA SER A 380 -2.78 4.73 1.58
C SER A 380 -3.45 4.52 0.23
N ASN A 381 -2.68 4.37 -0.84
CA ASN A 381 -3.17 4.25 -2.20
C ASN A 381 -3.41 2.80 -2.67
N ASP A 382 -2.88 1.79 -1.97
CA ASP A 382 -3.08 0.39 -2.32
C ASP A 382 -4.35 -0.16 -1.65
N THR A 383 -5.11 -0.96 -2.37
CA THR A 383 -6.31 -1.64 -1.84
C THR A 383 -5.99 -3.04 -1.30
N SER A 384 -4.84 -3.62 -1.69
CA SER A 384 -4.43 -4.96 -1.30
C SER A 384 -3.90 -4.99 0.12
N LYS A 385 -4.57 -5.75 0.99
CA LYS A 385 -4.09 -6.02 2.36
C LYS A 385 -2.71 -6.67 2.38
N VAL A 386 -2.41 -7.52 1.40
CA VAL A 386 -1.11 -8.21 1.28
C VAL A 386 0.01 -7.21 0.97
N ASN A 387 -0.22 -6.32 0.02
CA ASN A 387 0.76 -5.28 -0.33
C ASN A 387 0.98 -4.32 0.84
N LYS A 388 -0.09 -3.87 1.50
CA LYS A 388 0.02 -3.01 2.70
C LYS A 388 0.87 -3.64 3.79
N LEU A 389 0.68 -4.94 4.07
CA LEU A 389 1.52 -5.67 5.02
C LEU A 389 2.99 -5.75 4.56
N SER A 390 3.23 -5.94 3.27
CA SER A 390 4.59 -5.92 2.69
C SER A 390 5.26 -4.57 2.92
N TYR A 391 4.58 -3.46 2.65
CA TYR A 391 5.11 -2.12 2.85
C TYR A 391 5.38 -1.81 4.34
N MET A 392 4.52 -2.25 5.25
CA MET A 392 4.74 -2.10 6.70
C MET A 392 5.97 -2.89 7.17
N ASN A 393 6.17 -4.11 6.65
CA ASN A 393 7.35 -4.90 6.96
C ASN A 393 8.64 -4.24 6.41
N GLN A 394 8.60 -3.68 5.20
CA GLN A 394 9.73 -2.92 4.64
C GLN A 394 10.07 -1.69 5.49
N ALA A 395 9.07 -0.96 5.98
CA ALA A 395 9.29 0.18 6.87
C ALA A 395 9.96 -0.25 8.18
N ALA A 396 9.49 -1.35 8.79
CA ALA A 396 10.11 -1.92 9.99
C ALA A 396 11.57 -2.33 9.74
N GLU A 397 11.83 -2.98 8.60
CA GLU A 397 13.17 -3.42 8.22
C GLU A 397 14.13 -2.23 7.98
N LEU A 398 13.68 -1.17 7.31
CA LEU A 398 14.47 0.03 7.11
C LEU A 398 14.89 0.66 8.44
N PHE A 399 13.97 0.81 9.39
CA PHE A 399 14.27 1.37 10.69
C PHE A 399 15.14 0.43 11.54
N GLY A 400 14.91 -0.89 11.46
CA GLY A 400 15.74 -1.88 12.14
C GLY A 400 17.20 -1.86 11.66
N ASN A 401 17.41 -1.82 10.34
CA ASN A 401 18.73 -1.73 9.71
C ASN A 401 19.47 -0.43 10.11
N ALA A 402 18.72 0.66 10.27
CA ALA A 402 19.24 1.95 10.74
C ALA A 402 19.38 2.03 12.29
N GLN A 403 19.10 0.95 13.02
CA GLN A 403 19.09 0.89 14.48
C GLN A 403 18.10 1.86 15.15
N MET A 404 17.07 2.29 14.41
CA MET A 404 15.96 3.12 14.90
C MET A 404 14.85 2.21 15.47
N TYR A 405 15.22 1.45 16.50
CA TYR A 405 14.39 0.36 17.05
C TYR A 405 13.01 0.78 17.60
N PRO A 406 12.81 1.97 18.18
CA PRO A 406 11.48 2.43 18.56
C PRO A 406 10.53 2.56 17.36
N GLN A 407 11.04 3.06 16.24
CA GLN A 407 10.27 3.18 15.00
C GLN A 407 10.03 1.80 14.36
N GLU A 408 11.03 0.91 14.36
CA GLU A 408 10.86 -0.48 13.95
C GLU A 408 9.69 -1.13 14.69
N LEU A 409 9.67 -1.02 16.03
CA LEU A 409 8.60 -1.60 16.85
C LEU A 409 7.22 -1.02 16.50
N GLN A 410 7.12 0.28 16.26
CA GLN A 410 5.85 0.90 15.85
C GLN A 410 5.32 0.32 14.53
N TRP A 411 6.20 0.11 13.56
CA TRP A 411 5.79 -0.45 12.26
C TRP A 411 5.46 -1.94 12.33
N LEU A 412 6.17 -2.71 13.14
CA LEU A 412 5.81 -4.10 13.44
C LEU A 412 4.42 -4.18 14.09
N GLN A 413 4.10 -3.27 15.02
CA GLN A 413 2.78 -3.21 15.65
C GLN A 413 1.68 -2.86 14.63
N LYS A 414 1.87 -1.84 13.77
CA LYS A 414 0.93 -1.50 12.70
C LYS A 414 0.65 -2.72 11.78
N GLY A 415 1.69 -3.48 11.44
CA GLY A 415 1.56 -4.69 10.62
C GLY A 415 0.72 -5.77 11.30
N VAL A 416 0.96 -6.01 12.57
CA VAL A 416 0.20 -6.96 13.39
C VAL A 416 -1.27 -6.54 13.54
N ASP A 417 -1.52 -5.25 13.77
CA ASP A 417 -2.87 -4.72 13.91
C ASP A 417 -3.67 -4.89 12.61
N LEU A 418 -3.05 -4.59 11.47
CA LEU A 418 -3.66 -4.84 10.17
C LEU A 418 -3.91 -6.34 9.91
N LYS A 419 -2.98 -7.22 10.32
CA LYS A 419 -3.08 -8.67 10.16
C LYS A 419 -4.22 -9.24 11.02
N GLY A 420 -4.43 -8.71 12.22
CA GLY A 420 -5.43 -9.14 13.19
C GLY A 420 -5.05 -10.39 14.00
N SER A 421 -3.81 -10.88 13.86
CA SER A 421 -3.27 -12.03 14.60
C SER A 421 -1.76 -11.90 14.76
N LYS A 422 -1.22 -12.49 15.83
CA LYS A 422 0.22 -12.51 16.11
C LYS A 422 0.78 -13.92 15.95
N THR A 423 1.79 -14.07 15.11
CA THR A 423 2.56 -15.32 15.02
C THR A 423 3.72 -15.30 16.01
N GLU A 424 4.35 -16.46 16.22
CA GLU A 424 5.59 -16.55 17.01
C GLU A 424 6.66 -15.58 16.53
N PHE A 425 6.80 -15.46 15.20
CA PHE A 425 7.79 -14.58 14.59
C PHE A 425 7.49 -13.09 14.81
N ASP A 426 6.21 -12.71 14.84
CA ASP A 426 5.81 -11.34 15.17
C ASP A 426 6.21 -10.99 16.61
N TYR A 427 5.90 -11.86 17.57
CA TYR A 427 6.34 -11.68 18.97
C TYR A 427 7.86 -11.58 19.09
N TYR A 428 8.58 -12.48 18.41
CA TYR A 428 10.03 -12.47 18.42
C TYR A 428 10.61 -11.14 17.95
N LYS A 429 10.18 -10.66 16.77
CA LYS A 429 10.65 -9.39 16.21
C LYS A 429 10.34 -8.20 17.12
N MET A 430 9.10 -8.12 17.59
CA MET A 430 8.65 -7.01 18.46
C MET A 430 9.43 -7.00 19.78
N THR A 431 9.63 -8.16 20.39
CA THR A 431 10.40 -8.27 21.65
C THR A 431 11.86 -7.89 21.44
N LEU A 432 12.45 -8.32 20.32
CA LEU A 432 13.82 -7.98 19.97
C LEU A 432 13.99 -6.48 19.71
N ALA A 433 13.07 -5.87 18.97
CA ALA A 433 13.08 -4.43 18.70
C ALA A 433 12.97 -3.62 20.00
N ALA A 434 12.05 -3.97 20.90
CA ALA A 434 11.93 -3.33 22.20
C ALA A 434 13.20 -3.48 23.06
N LEU A 435 13.81 -4.67 23.07
CA LEU A 435 15.05 -4.92 23.81
C LEU A 435 16.22 -4.10 23.26
N ASN A 436 16.34 -4.03 21.93
CA ASN A 436 17.38 -3.24 21.27
C ASN A 436 17.16 -1.73 21.46
N ALA A 437 15.92 -1.29 21.57
CA ALA A 437 15.56 0.08 21.96
C ALA A 437 15.90 0.41 23.42
N LYS A 438 16.30 -0.60 24.21
CA LYS A 438 16.50 -0.51 25.67
C LYS A 438 15.21 -0.11 26.42
N ASP A 439 14.05 -0.33 25.82
CA ASP A 439 12.75 -0.19 26.48
C ASP A 439 12.43 -1.49 27.23
N TYR A 440 13.08 -1.65 28.39
CA TYR A 440 12.95 -2.87 29.17
C TYR A 440 11.52 -3.13 29.70
N PRO A 441 10.77 -2.10 30.16
CA PRO A 441 9.37 -2.30 30.53
C PRO A 441 8.52 -2.87 29.38
N GLN A 442 8.62 -2.27 28.18
CA GLN A 442 7.88 -2.73 27.02
C GLN A 442 8.36 -4.13 26.55
N THR A 443 9.68 -4.40 26.63
CA THR A 443 10.22 -5.74 26.36
C THR A 443 9.60 -6.79 27.26
N ILE A 444 9.49 -6.51 28.56
CA ILE A 444 8.90 -7.40 29.56
C ILE A 444 7.43 -7.65 29.27
N GLU A 445 6.64 -6.64 28.94
CA GLU A 445 5.23 -6.79 28.60
C GLU A 445 5.02 -7.65 27.34
N ILE A 446 5.78 -7.38 26.28
CA ILE A 446 5.69 -8.19 25.04
C ILE A 446 6.13 -9.64 25.32
N ALA A 447 7.20 -9.83 26.12
CA ALA A 447 7.69 -11.16 26.47
C ALA A 447 6.66 -11.95 27.31
N LYS A 448 5.92 -11.32 28.24
CA LYS A 448 4.81 -11.95 28.97
C LYS A 448 3.71 -12.45 28.00
N MET A 449 3.31 -11.61 27.05
CA MET A 449 2.34 -12.03 26.04
C MET A 449 2.88 -13.17 25.19
N TYR A 450 4.16 -13.13 24.84
CA TYR A 450 4.82 -14.18 24.07
C TYR A 450 4.89 -15.50 24.85
N MET A 451 5.24 -15.47 26.15
CA MET A 451 5.21 -16.66 27.03
C MET A 451 3.81 -17.28 27.09
N THR A 452 2.79 -16.44 27.22
CA THR A 452 1.40 -16.90 27.28
C THR A 452 0.96 -17.56 25.97
N ALA A 453 1.30 -16.97 24.83
CA ALA A 453 0.92 -17.49 23.52
C ALA A 453 1.73 -18.74 23.10
N PHE A 454 2.99 -18.83 23.51
CA PHE A 454 3.93 -19.90 23.10
C PHE A 454 4.76 -20.41 24.29
N PRO A 455 4.13 -21.02 25.30
CA PRO A 455 4.81 -21.39 26.55
C PRO A 455 5.91 -22.44 26.39
N ALA A 456 5.89 -23.22 25.32
CA ALA A 456 6.91 -24.23 25.04
C ALA A 456 8.21 -23.67 24.41
N LYS A 457 8.20 -22.40 24.00
CA LYS A 457 9.35 -21.76 23.33
C LYS A 457 10.29 -21.13 24.36
N PRO A 458 11.61 -21.30 24.23
CA PRO A 458 12.57 -20.72 25.19
C PRO A 458 12.79 -19.21 25.02
N GLN A 459 12.60 -18.68 23.80
CA GLN A 459 12.92 -17.28 23.47
C GLN A 459 12.22 -16.25 24.37
N PRO A 460 10.92 -16.31 24.66
CA PRO A 460 10.26 -15.31 25.49
C PRO A 460 10.83 -15.24 26.90
N TYR A 461 11.19 -16.37 27.48
CA TYR A 461 11.81 -16.42 28.82
C TYR A 461 13.23 -15.79 28.81
N ILE A 462 13.99 -16.03 27.74
CA ILE A 462 15.31 -15.42 27.54
C ILE A 462 15.21 -13.91 27.43
N PHE A 463 14.28 -13.40 26.59
CA PHE A 463 14.07 -11.97 26.43
C PHE A 463 13.61 -11.31 27.72
N PHE A 464 12.65 -11.91 28.41
CA PHE A 464 12.16 -11.43 29.69
C PHE A 464 13.30 -11.27 30.69
N ARG A 465 14.09 -12.33 30.89
CA ARG A 465 15.21 -12.34 31.80
C ARG A 465 16.27 -11.29 31.44
N ARG A 466 16.62 -11.18 30.15
CA ARG A 466 17.59 -10.18 29.68
C ARG A 466 17.12 -8.76 29.97
N ALA A 467 15.84 -8.46 29.72
CA ALA A 467 15.29 -7.15 29.98
C ALA A 467 15.24 -6.85 31.50
N ALA A 468 14.83 -7.83 32.32
CA ALA A 468 14.79 -7.69 33.77
C ALA A 468 16.18 -7.34 34.32
N ILE A 469 17.23 -8.10 33.94
CA ILE A 469 18.60 -7.84 34.40
C ILE A 469 19.13 -6.51 33.85
N ALA A 470 18.83 -6.19 32.58
CA ALA A 470 19.32 -4.96 31.98
C ALA A 470 18.61 -3.70 32.53
N SER A 471 17.47 -3.84 33.20
CA SER A 471 16.79 -2.72 33.88
C SER A 471 17.48 -2.30 35.19
N ASP A 472 18.32 -3.17 35.77
CA ASP A 472 19.02 -2.92 37.01
C ASP A 472 20.37 -3.69 37.03
N PRO A 473 21.33 -3.32 36.17
CA PRO A 473 22.53 -4.11 35.89
C PRO A 473 23.50 -4.17 37.07
N ASP A 474 23.53 -3.18 37.94
CA ASP A 474 24.38 -3.09 39.11
C ASP A 474 23.70 -3.55 40.42
N THR A 475 22.45 -4.03 40.30
CA THR A 475 21.65 -4.49 41.44
C THR A 475 21.42 -3.42 42.53
N SER A 476 21.40 -2.15 42.17
CA SER A 476 21.26 -1.04 43.12
C SER A 476 19.80 -0.66 43.40
N MET A 477 18.93 -0.74 42.39
CA MET A 477 17.55 -0.26 42.48
C MET A 477 16.57 -1.36 42.94
N GLY A 478 16.84 -2.62 42.64
CA GLY A 478 15.97 -3.76 42.94
C GLY A 478 14.80 -3.94 41.98
N THR A 479 14.77 -3.18 40.89
CA THR A 479 13.69 -3.30 39.88
C THR A 479 13.65 -4.68 39.23
N ALA A 480 14.78 -5.32 39.02
CA ALA A 480 14.87 -6.67 38.46
C ALA A 480 14.36 -7.76 39.41
N VAL A 481 14.35 -7.52 40.73
CA VAL A 481 13.95 -8.51 41.74
C VAL A 481 12.50 -8.96 41.53
N GLU A 482 11.59 -8.00 41.37
CA GLU A 482 10.19 -8.31 41.13
C GLU A 482 9.98 -9.12 39.83
N TYR A 483 10.64 -8.71 38.76
CA TYR A 483 10.54 -9.38 37.46
C TYR A 483 11.12 -10.79 37.49
N LEU A 484 12.29 -11.01 38.15
CA LEU A 484 12.91 -12.33 38.26
C LEU A 484 12.10 -13.25 39.18
N THR A 485 11.53 -12.73 40.25
CA THR A 485 10.64 -13.49 41.14
C THR A 485 9.38 -13.94 40.38
N TYR A 486 8.78 -13.06 39.56
CA TYR A 486 7.69 -13.45 38.68
C TYR A 486 8.11 -14.55 37.70
N LEU A 487 9.27 -14.41 37.06
CA LEU A 487 9.78 -15.40 36.10
C LEU A 487 9.99 -16.77 36.76
N ASP A 488 10.51 -16.81 37.98
CA ASP A 488 10.69 -18.04 38.74
C ASP A 488 9.35 -18.73 39.04
N SER A 489 8.32 -17.93 39.35
CA SER A 489 6.97 -18.49 39.56
C SER A 489 6.44 -19.12 38.25
N VAL A 490 6.68 -18.51 37.11
CA VAL A 490 6.29 -19.06 35.80
C VAL A 490 7.04 -20.35 35.50
N TYR A 491 8.36 -20.36 35.69
CA TYR A 491 9.20 -21.55 35.49
C TYR A 491 8.77 -22.72 36.39
N THR A 492 8.39 -22.43 37.63
CA THR A 492 7.92 -23.43 38.59
C THR A 492 6.62 -24.07 38.10
N VAL A 493 5.69 -23.27 37.59
CA VAL A 493 4.40 -23.76 37.06
C VAL A 493 4.57 -24.53 35.75
N VAL A 494 5.43 -24.05 34.85
CA VAL A 494 5.64 -24.68 33.55
C VAL A 494 6.36 -26.02 33.68
N ASN A 495 7.52 -26.05 34.32
CA ASN A 495 8.29 -27.26 34.66
C ASN A 495 9.52 -26.89 35.48
N MET A 496 9.42 -26.97 36.80
CA MET A 496 10.49 -26.59 37.71
C MET A 496 11.81 -27.35 37.48
N GLU A 497 11.74 -28.68 37.31
CA GLU A 497 12.93 -29.50 37.11
C GLU A 497 13.69 -29.15 35.80
N LYS A 498 12.95 -28.87 34.73
CA LYS A 498 13.53 -28.45 33.45
C LYS A 498 14.22 -27.09 33.56
N HIS A 499 13.67 -26.19 34.36
CA HIS A 499 14.15 -24.80 34.50
C HIS A 499 14.92 -24.53 35.80
N LYS A 500 15.30 -25.56 36.47
CA LYS A 500 16.02 -25.49 37.77
C LYS A 500 17.24 -24.60 37.74
N LYS A 501 18.04 -24.70 36.69
CA LYS A 501 19.22 -23.87 36.49
C LYS A 501 18.90 -22.40 36.31
N GLU A 502 17.90 -22.10 35.50
CA GLU A 502 17.43 -20.74 35.23
C GLU A 502 16.88 -20.08 36.48
N ILE A 503 16.07 -20.80 37.27
CA ILE A 503 15.53 -20.35 38.55
C ILE A 503 16.71 -20.05 39.51
N PHE A 504 17.68 -20.95 39.64
CA PHE A 504 18.86 -20.73 40.48
C PHE A 504 19.63 -19.46 40.07
N LEU A 505 19.84 -19.24 38.76
CA LEU A 505 20.52 -18.06 38.27
C LEU A 505 19.75 -16.76 38.52
N ASN A 506 18.43 -16.82 38.52
CA ASN A 506 17.58 -15.68 38.88
C ASN A 506 17.68 -15.38 40.37
N GLN A 507 17.60 -16.42 41.22
CA GLN A 507 17.74 -16.30 42.67
C GLN A 507 19.15 -15.83 43.06
N TYR A 508 20.19 -16.24 42.32
CA TYR A 508 21.55 -15.73 42.51
C TYR A 508 21.63 -14.20 42.28
N TYR A 509 20.91 -13.69 41.27
CA TYR A 509 20.83 -12.25 41.06
C TYR A 509 20.07 -11.55 42.19
N ILE A 510 18.92 -12.12 42.60
CA ILE A 510 18.08 -11.59 43.68
C ILE A 510 18.88 -11.54 45.01
N ILE A 511 19.60 -12.60 45.36
CA ILE A 511 20.40 -12.61 46.57
C ILE A 511 21.55 -11.58 46.51
N THR A 512 22.17 -11.39 45.35
CA THR A 512 23.19 -10.37 45.13
C THR A 512 22.64 -8.97 45.42
N TYR A 513 21.45 -8.65 44.95
CA TYR A 513 20.78 -7.39 45.28
C TYR A 513 20.59 -7.21 46.79
N TYR A 514 20.07 -8.20 47.49
CA TYR A 514 19.87 -8.09 48.95
C TYR A 514 21.18 -7.95 49.69
N VAL A 515 22.24 -8.67 49.29
CA VAL A 515 23.58 -8.53 49.87
C VAL A 515 24.14 -7.13 49.63
N ASN A 516 24.01 -6.57 48.44
CA ASN A 516 24.44 -5.22 48.15
C ASN A 516 23.63 -4.18 48.96
N LYS A 517 22.31 -4.38 49.05
CA LYS A 517 21.41 -3.49 49.81
C LYS A 517 21.75 -3.48 51.29
N PHE A 518 21.90 -4.64 51.95
CA PHE A 518 22.24 -4.64 53.38
C PHE A 518 23.67 -4.10 53.64
N ASN A 519 24.62 -4.32 52.73
CA ASN A 519 25.94 -3.72 52.83
C ASN A 519 25.92 -2.19 52.67
N SER A 520 25.03 -1.68 51.84
CA SER A 520 24.80 -0.23 51.72
C SER A 520 24.21 0.37 52.98
N ILE A 521 23.18 -0.28 53.56
CA ILE A 521 22.55 0.16 54.81
C ILE A 521 23.56 0.19 55.96
N LYS A 522 24.46 -0.81 56.07
CA LYS A 522 25.52 -0.84 57.06
C LYS A 522 26.51 0.34 57.00
N LYS A 523 26.68 0.94 55.82
CA LYS A 523 27.53 2.10 55.61
C LYS A 523 26.84 3.43 55.98
N SER A 524 25.54 3.41 56.25
CA SER A 524 24.77 4.61 56.59
C SER A 524 25.24 5.17 57.96
N PRO A 525 25.39 6.49 58.11
CA PRO A 525 25.65 7.13 59.39
C PRO A 525 24.59 6.83 60.47
N ASP A 526 23.38 6.48 60.04
CA ASP A 526 22.23 6.21 60.91
C ASP A 526 22.20 4.72 61.38
N PHE A 527 23.11 3.88 60.88
CA PHE A 527 23.22 2.48 61.27
C PHE A 527 23.84 2.35 62.65
N LYS A 528 23.05 2.52 63.71
CA LYS A 528 23.49 2.54 65.12
C LYS A 528 22.55 1.72 66.01
N VAL A 529 23.15 0.96 66.92
CA VAL A 529 22.42 0.43 68.07
C VAL A 529 22.59 1.45 69.19
N LYS A 530 21.46 1.95 69.75
CA LYS A 530 21.47 2.95 70.81
C LYS A 530 21.96 2.34 72.12
N SER A 531 22.47 3.15 73.02
CA SER A 531 23.04 2.74 74.32
C SER A 531 22.03 2.05 75.24
N ASP A 532 20.73 2.25 75.05
CA ASP A 532 19.63 1.61 75.73
C ASP A 532 19.21 0.23 75.13
N GLY A 533 19.89 -0.19 74.07
CA GLY A 533 19.61 -1.44 73.35
C GLY A 533 18.54 -1.30 72.27
N GLN A 534 17.96 -0.11 72.08
CA GLN A 534 17.03 0.13 70.97
C GLN A 534 17.80 0.17 69.62
N LYS A 535 17.17 -0.43 68.58
CA LYS A 535 17.70 -0.44 67.23
C LYS A 535 17.30 0.85 66.52
N SER A 536 18.20 1.41 65.74
CA SER A 536 17.82 2.47 64.81
C SER A 536 16.94 1.91 63.68
N GLU A 537 16.19 2.77 63.02
CA GLU A 537 15.37 2.42 61.87
C GLU A 537 16.20 1.74 60.77
N ALA A 538 17.45 2.22 60.57
CA ALA A 538 18.38 1.60 59.62
C ALA A 538 18.79 0.18 60.00
N VAL A 539 18.88 -0.16 61.33
CA VAL A 539 19.18 -1.53 61.80
C VAL A 539 17.96 -2.41 61.60
N GLU A 540 16.74 -1.89 61.79
CA GLU A 540 15.50 -2.65 61.55
C GLU A 540 15.32 -2.94 60.05
N GLU A 541 15.55 -1.94 59.16
CA GLU A 541 15.57 -2.14 57.72
C GLU A 541 16.61 -3.18 57.30
N PHE A 542 17.83 -3.09 57.82
CA PHE A 542 18.86 -4.08 57.57
C PHE A 542 18.43 -5.51 57.90
N LEU A 543 17.84 -5.70 59.09
CA LEU A 543 17.36 -7.01 59.51
C LEU A 543 16.23 -7.54 58.62
N ALA A 544 15.33 -6.66 58.20
CA ALA A 544 14.25 -7.01 57.26
C ALA A 544 14.82 -7.42 55.88
N VAL A 545 15.85 -6.74 55.38
CA VAL A 545 16.55 -7.11 54.13
C VAL A 545 17.30 -8.43 54.29
N CYS A 546 17.96 -8.67 55.43
CA CYS A 546 18.62 -9.95 55.71
C CYS A 546 17.61 -11.11 55.77
N GLN A 547 16.44 -10.88 56.34
CA GLN A 547 15.38 -11.91 56.38
C GLN A 547 14.89 -12.29 54.96
N LYS A 548 14.64 -11.32 54.10
CA LYS A 548 14.33 -11.58 52.68
C LYS A 548 15.45 -12.34 51.97
N ALA A 549 16.70 -11.99 52.25
CA ALA A 549 17.85 -12.71 51.72
C ALA A 549 17.90 -14.18 52.16
N LEU A 550 17.54 -14.50 53.43
CA LEU A 550 17.43 -15.88 53.93
C LEU A 550 16.34 -16.65 53.19
N GLU A 551 15.18 -16.05 52.98
CA GLU A 551 14.07 -16.70 52.25
C GLU A 551 14.50 -17.12 50.84
N VAL A 552 15.30 -16.27 50.15
CA VAL A 552 15.87 -16.61 48.83
C VAL A 552 16.84 -17.79 48.96
N THR A 553 17.76 -17.77 49.96
CA THR A 553 18.69 -18.90 50.16
C THR A 553 18.00 -20.20 50.50
N ASP A 554 16.90 -20.15 51.25
CA ASP A 554 16.09 -21.34 51.55
C ASP A 554 15.46 -21.91 50.27
N SER A 555 14.94 -21.06 49.39
CA SER A 555 14.43 -21.49 48.10
C SER A 555 15.55 -22.08 47.21
N MET A 556 16.76 -21.50 47.20
CA MET A 556 17.89 -22.04 46.46
C MET A 556 18.33 -23.42 46.97
N LEU A 557 18.30 -23.66 48.29
CA LEU A 557 18.58 -24.96 48.89
C LEU A 557 17.54 -26.02 48.56
N GLN A 558 16.29 -25.62 48.41
CA GLN A 558 15.22 -26.55 47.94
C GLN A 558 15.43 -27.02 46.50
N LEU A 559 16.01 -26.14 45.64
CA LEU A 559 16.35 -26.51 44.27
C LEU A 559 17.51 -27.51 44.22
N TYR A 560 18.49 -27.36 45.09
CA TYR A 560 19.71 -28.19 45.16
C TYR A 560 19.90 -28.73 46.58
N PRO A 561 19.15 -29.78 46.96
CA PRO A 561 19.14 -30.26 48.35
C PRO A 561 20.34 -31.11 48.71
N ASP A 562 21.11 -31.63 47.74
CA ASP A 562 22.31 -32.44 48.01
C ASP A 562 23.46 -31.57 48.55
N PRO A 563 23.92 -31.80 49.78
CA PRO A 563 25.05 -31.05 50.34
C PRO A 563 26.38 -31.21 49.57
N ALA A 564 26.48 -32.23 48.73
CA ALA A 564 27.66 -32.44 47.89
C ALA A 564 27.67 -31.54 46.64
N ASP A 565 26.48 -31.04 46.22
CA ASP A 565 26.31 -30.15 45.06
C ASP A 565 27.01 -28.79 45.33
N ASP A 566 27.73 -28.28 44.35
CA ASP A 566 28.44 -27.01 44.47
C ASP A 566 27.50 -25.82 44.63
N ASN A 567 26.30 -25.84 44.02
CA ASN A 567 25.26 -24.81 44.22
C ASN A 567 24.75 -24.84 45.67
N ASN A 568 24.57 -26.05 46.28
CA ASN A 568 24.22 -26.18 47.68
C ASN A 568 25.32 -25.61 48.59
N LYS A 569 26.58 -26.01 48.41
CA LYS A 569 27.72 -25.49 49.19
C LYS A 569 27.82 -23.97 49.12
N PHE A 570 27.70 -23.42 47.93
CA PHE A 570 27.70 -21.97 47.73
C PHE A 570 26.55 -21.31 48.52
N THR A 571 25.33 -21.84 48.39
CA THR A 571 24.15 -21.28 49.04
C THR A 571 24.25 -21.37 50.57
N GLN A 572 24.74 -22.49 51.11
CA GLN A 572 24.99 -22.65 52.53
C GLN A 572 26.01 -21.64 53.09
N SER A 573 27.06 -21.37 52.31
CA SER A 573 28.07 -20.34 52.68
C SER A 573 27.41 -18.95 52.79
N VAL A 574 26.65 -18.55 51.77
CA VAL A 574 25.95 -17.25 51.75
C VAL A 574 24.93 -17.16 52.89
N LYS A 575 24.12 -18.21 53.08
CA LYS A 575 23.15 -18.30 54.17
C LYS A 575 23.79 -18.14 55.52
N GLY A 576 24.93 -18.84 55.75
CA GLY A 576 25.70 -18.77 57.01
C GLY A 576 26.19 -17.36 57.31
N GLU A 577 26.63 -16.60 56.28
CA GLU A 577 27.05 -15.22 56.44
C GLU A 577 25.90 -14.28 56.79
N ILE A 578 24.77 -14.44 56.14
CA ILE A 578 23.55 -13.66 56.43
C ILE A 578 23.06 -13.94 57.83
N GLN A 579 23.03 -15.21 58.25
CA GLN A 579 22.60 -15.60 59.59
C GLN A 579 23.51 -15.03 60.71
N LYS A 580 24.84 -15.03 60.49
CA LYS A 580 25.79 -14.38 61.42
C LYS A 580 25.45 -12.90 61.59
N ASN A 581 25.11 -12.20 60.52
CA ASN A 581 24.73 -10.80 60.58
C ASN A 581 23.43 -10.58 61.37
N ILE A 582 22.43 -11.42 61.14
CA ILE A 582 21.17 -11.37 61.91
C ILE A 582 21.44 -11.63 63.39
N ASP A 583 22.14 -12.71 63.71
CA ASP A 583 22.46 -13.07 65.10
C ASP A 583 23.22 -11.98 65.83
N PHE A 584 24.16 -11.32 65.16
CA PHE A 584 24.94 -10.23 65.76
C PHE A 584 24.07 -9.04 66.13
N TYR A 585 23.17 -8.61 65.26
CA TYR A 585 22.32 -7.43 65.50
C TYR A 585 20.98 -7.75 66.20
N THR A 586 20.61 -9.04 66.42
CA THR A 586 19.44 -9.45 67.17
C THR A 586 19.75 -9.76 68.64
N LYS A 587 20.96 -10.22 68.96
CA LYS A 587 21.38 -10.47 70.34
C LYS A 587 21.53 -9.15 71.08
N SER A 588 20.63 -8.85 72.04
CA SER A 588 20.82 -7.77 72.98
C SER A 588 22.14 -7.98 73.74
N PRO A 589 22.93 -6.88 73.98
CA PRO A 589 24.09 -7.02 74.87
C PRO A 589 23.61 -7.51 76.23
N SER A 590 23.91 -8.76 76.53
CA SER A 590 23.66 -9.31 77.88
C SER A 590 24.30 -8.38 78.90
N LYS A 591 23.51 -7.81 79.81
CA LYS A 591 24.01 -7.12 80.99
C LYS A 591 25.04 -8.04 81.63
N LYS A 592 26.32 -7.67 81.63
CA LYS A 592 27.29 -8.26 82.55
C LYS A 592 26.78 -7.97 83.98
N ALA A 593 26.39 -9.00 84.67
CA ALA A 593 25.97 -8.95 86.05
C ALA A 593 27.10 -8.36 86.85
N GLY A 594 26.83 -7.28 87.55
CA GLY A 594 27.78 -6.70 88.50
C GLY A 594 28.12 -7.67 89.58
N GLY A 595 29.40 -8.07 89.65
CA GLY A 595 29.96 -8.68 90.82
C GLY A 595 30.54 -7.58 91.74
N SER A 596 29.80 -7.32 92.84
CA SER A 596 30.30 -6.59 94.02
C SER A 596 31.25 -7.46 94.79
N GLY A 597 32.36 -6.91 95.18
CA GLY A 597 33.30 -7.48 96.14
C GLY A 597 34.60 -6.70 95.99
N GLY A 598 34.91 -5.79 96.82
CA GLY A 598 35.17 -5.67 98.22
C GLY A 598 36.64 -5.57 98.44
N MET A 599 37.06 -4.40 98.84
CA MET A 599 38.28 -4.06 99.69
C MET A 599 39.51 -4.93 99.63
N GLY A 600 40.67 -4.31 99.52
CA GLY A 600 41.97 -4.82 99.88
C GLY A 600 43.03 -3.76 99.66
N THR A 601 43.33 -3.04 100.70
CA THR A 601 44.41 -2.05 100.89
C THR A 601 45.81 -2.66 100.86
N SER A 602 46.83 -1.84 100.57
CA SER A 602 48.22 -1.79 100.88
C SER A 602 49.16 -2.04 99.71
N GLY A 603 49.98 -1.09 99.28
CA GLY A 603 51.09 -0.51 100.01
C GLY A 603 52.35 -0.95 99.33
N GLY A 604 53.20 0.00 98.87
CA GLY A 604 54.61 -0.16 98.89
C GLY A 604 55.37 -0.30 97.57
N ASN A 605 56.08 0.77 97.32
CA ASN A 605 57.24 1.08 96.51
C ASN A 605 57.07 1.22 95.02
#